data_968ffcf61f33a9a251358e8f03705272
#
_entry.id   968ffcf61f33a9a251358e8f03705272
#
_cell.length_a   1.000
_cell.length_b   1.000
_cell.length_c   1.000
_cell.angle_alpha   90.00
_cell.angle_beta   90.00
_cell.angle_gamma   90.00
#
_symmetry.space_group_name_H-M   'P 1'
#
loop_
_entity.id
_entity.type
_entity.pdbx_description
1 polymer ?
#
loop_
_entity_poly.entity_id
_entity_poly.type
_entity_poly.pdbx_seq_one_letter_code
_entity_poly.pdbx_strand_id
1 'polypeptide(L)' 'MSRAADIYDSKLTRKYRISLLKQHYSTIDEWLNSGKAEDIEKEKLLASVREITDYIFMLTREIRLEGNNVKR' A
#
# COMPACT_ATOMS: atom_id res chain seq x y z
N MET A 1 -5.42 4.01 -13.74
CA MET A 1 -4.33 3.83 -12.80
C MET A 1 -4.84 3.43 -11.43
N SER A 2 -4.09 2.67 -10.68
CA SER A 2 -4.53 2.25 -9.37
C SER A 2 -4.28 3.35 -8.35
N ARG A 3 -5.11 3.37 -7.32
CA ARG A 3 -4.94 4.31 -6.21
C ARG A 3 -3.61 4.07 -5.49
N ALA A 4 -3.21 2.81 -5.37
CA ALA A 4 -1.94 2.48 -4.72
C ALA A 4 -0.76 3.04 -5.49
N ALA A 5 -0.76 2.93 -6.82
CA ALA A 5 0.30 3.49 -7.64
C ALA A 5 0.35 5.00 -7.53
N ASP A 6 -0.80 5.66 -7.51
CA ASP A 6 -0.86 7.12 -7.35
C ASP A 6 -0.26 7.56 -6.02
N ILE A 7 -0.57 6.83 -4.95
CA ILE A 7 0.00 7.13 -3.64
C ILE A 7 1.51 6.91 -3.65
N TYR A 8 1.95 5.80 -4.22
CA TYR A 8 3.37 5.47 -4.25
C TYR A 8 4.18 6.52 -5.02
N ASP A 9 3.62 7.02 -6.11
CA ASP A 9 4.29 7.99 -6.99
C ASP A 9 4.16 9.42 -6.51
N SER A 10 3.39 9.67 -5.45
CA SER A 10 3.20 11.03 -4.95
C SER A 10 4.50 11.58 -4.36
N LYS A 11 4.54 12.90 -4.17
CA LYS A 11 5.72 13.58 -3.62
C LYS A 11 5.69 13.71 -2.10
N LEU A 12 4.80 12.96 -1.46
CA LEU A 12 4.69 12.97 -0.01
C LEU A 12 5.85 12.19 0.61
N THR A 13 6.08 12.40 1.91
CA THR A 13 7.13 11.66 2.61
C THR A 13 6.86 10.17 2.55
N ARG A 14 7.91 9.37 2.71
CA ARG A 14 7.77 7.91 2.69
C ARG A 14 6.85 7.43 3.80
N LYS A 15 7.00 7.98 4.99
CA LYS A 15 6.14 7.60 6.13
C LYS A 15 4.67 7.92 5.86
N TYR A 16 4.40 9.07 5.26
CA TYR A 16 3.04 9.46 4.97
C TYR A 16 2.44 8.59 3.87
N ARG A 17 3.22 8.28 2.85
CA ARG A 17 2.75 7.38 1.79
C ARG A 17 2.43 5.99 2.34
N ILE A 18 3.26 5.47 3.26
CA ILE A 18 2.98 4.20 3.92
C ILE A 18 1.66 4.28 4.70
N SER A 19 1.44 5.37 5.40
CA SER A 19 0.19 5.57 6.16
C SER A 19 -1.03 5.54 5.24
N LEU A 20 -0.96 6.23 4.11
CA LEU A 20 -2.06 6.24 3.14
C LEU A 20 -2.29 4.87 2.52
N LEU A 21 -1.22 4.15 2.24
CA LEU A 21 -1.34 2.79 1.70
C LEU A 21 -1.98 1.85 2.72
N LYS A 22 -1.63 1.99 3.99
CA LYS A 22 -2.26 1.20 5.05
C LYS A 22 -3.74 1.50 5.19
N GLN A 23 -4.12 2.77 5.07
CA GLN A 23 -5.54 3.15 5.10
C GLN A 23 -6.29 2.55 3.93
N HIS A 24 -5.70 2.59 2.76
CA HIS A 24 -6.30 1.99 1.57
C HIS A 24 -6.44 0.48 1.73
N TYR A 25 -5.43 -0.17 2.29
CA TYR A 25 -5.47 -1.59 2.59
C TYR A 25 -6.63 -1.91 3.53
N SER A 26 -6.78 -1.14 4.62
CA SER A 26 -7.86 -1.36 5.59
C SER A 26 -9.24 -1.23 4.94
N THR A 27 -9.41 -0.25 4.06
CA THR A 27 -10.67 -0.07 3.36
C THR A 27 -11.02 -1.28 2.51
N ILE A 28 -10.03 -1.80 1.79
CA ILE A 28 -10.24 -3.00 0.95
C ILE A 28 -10.53 -4.21 1.84
N ASP A 29 -9.80 -4.35 2.92
CA ASP A 29 -9.96 -5.48 3.83
C ASP A 29 -11.37 -5.51 4.44
N GLU A 30 -11.86 -4.35 4.87
CA GLU A 30 -13.22 -4.24 5.40
C GLU A 30 -14.26 -4.63 4.35
N TRP A 31 -14.07 -4.21 3.12
CA TRP A 31 -15.01 -4.54 2.03
C TRP A 31 -15.00 -6.04 1.77
N LEU A 32 -13.82 -6.65 1.72
CA LEU A 32 -13.71 -8.10 1.52
C LEU A 32 -14.36 -8.88 2.66
N ASN A 33 -14.20 -8.41 3.89
CA ASN A 33 -14.76 -9.09 5.06
C ASN A 33 -16.26 -8.87 5.20
N SER A 34 -16.81 -7.87 4.54
CA SER A 34 -18.25 -7.59 4.60
C SER A 34 -19.09 -8.63 3.86
N GLY A 35 -18.47 -9.39 2.97
CA GLY A 35 -19.18 -10.36 2.16
C GLY A 35 -19.96 -9.76 1.00
N LYS A 36 -19.83 -8.46 0.74
CA LYS A 36 -20.59 -7.79 -0.32
C LYS A 36 -19.89 -7.80 -1.67
N ALA A 37 -18.60 -8.12 -1.70
CA ALA A 37 -17.84 -8.12 -2.95
C ALA A 37 -18.17 -9.37 -3.77
N GLU A 38 -18.39 -9.17 -5.07
CA GLU A 38 -18.60 -10.28 -5.99
C GLU A 38 -17.28 -10.95 -6.33
N ASP A 39 -17.32 -12.18 -6.86
CA ASP A 39 -16.10 -12.95 -7.12
C ASP A 39 -15.12 -12.22 -8.02
N ILE A 40 -15.61 -11.58 -9.08
CA ILE A 40 -14.73 -10.81 -9.98
C ILE A 40 -14.11 -9.65 -9.26
N GLU A 41 -14.88 -8.98 -8.43
CA GLU A 41 -14.40 -7.85 -7.63
C GLU A 41 -13.36 -8.31 -6.61
N LYS A 42 -13.60 -9.47 -5.97
CA LYS A 42 -12.64 -10.02 -5.01
C LYS A 42 -11.27 -10.23 -5.64
N GLU A 43 -11.23 -10.76 -6.86
CA GLU A 43 -9.97 -10.98 -7.55
C GLU A 43 -9.23 -9.66 -7.77
N LYS A 44 -9.93 -8.62 -8.18
CA LYS A 44 -9.34 -7.30 -8.39
C LYS A 44 -8.83 -6.71 -7.09
N LEU A 45 -9.62 -6.87 -6.03
CA LEU A 45 -9.24 -6.34 -4.73
C LEU A 45 -8.03 -7.07 -4.14
N LEU A 46 -7.96 -8.39 -4.34
CA LEU A 46 -6.80 -9.16 -3.89
C LEU A 46 -5.54 -8.75 -4.63
N ALA A 47 -5.66 -8.46 -5.93
CA ALA A 47 -4.53 -7.95 -6.71
C ALA A 47 -4.09 -6.58 -6.17
N SER A 48 -5.04 -5.72 -5.81
CA SER A 48 -4.73 -4.42 -5.22
C SER A 48 -4.05 -4.57 -3.87
N VAL A 49 -4.48 -5.51 -3.05
CA VAL A 49 -3.86 -5.78 -1.75
C VAL A 49 -2.40 -6.19 -1.94
N ARG A 50 -2.14 -7.04 -2.91
CA ARG A 50 -0.77 -7.46 -3.21
C ARG A 50 0.09 -6.27 -3.63
N GLU A 51 -0.45 -5.42 -4.49
CA GLU A 51 0.26 -4.22 -4.95
C GLU A 51 0.56 -3.28 -3.78
N ILE A 52 -0.43 -3.05 -2.92
CA ILE A 52 -0.25 -2.19 -1.74
C ILE A 52 0.85 -2.75 -0.83
N THR A 53 0.83 -4.05 -0.58
CA THR A 53 1.82 -4.71 0.26
C THR A 53 3.21 -4.54 -0.31
N ASP A 54 3.37 -4.70 -1.62
CA ASP A 54 4.66 -4.54 -2.27
C ASP A 54 5.17 -3.10 -2.14
N TYR A 55 4.30 -2.11 -2.33
CA TYR A 55 4.69 -0.71 -2.18
C TYR A 55 5.10 -0.37 -0.75
N ILE A 56 4.36 -0.87 0.23
CA ILE A 56 4.71 -0.64 1.63
C ILE A 56 6.08 -1.26 1.93
N PHE A 57 6.30 -2.46 1.44
CA PHE A 57 7.57 -3.14 1.63
C PHE A 57 8.73 -2.34 1.02
N MET A 58 8.55 -1.85 -0.20
CA MET A 58 9.57 -1.06 -0.89
C MET A 58 9.88 0.24 -0.14
N LEU A 59 8.84 0.95 0.29
CA LEU A 59 9.03 2.19 1.03
C LEU A 59 9.71 1.96 2.38
N THR A 60 9.32 0.90 3.07
CA THR A 60 9.93 0.54 4.35
C THR A 60 11.41 0.23 4.16
N ARG A 61 11.74 -0.47 3.10
CA ARG A 61 13.14 -0.78 2.78
C ARG A 61 13.94 0.48 2.51
N GLU A 62 13.36 1.43 1.76
CA GLU A 62 14.03 2.69 1.47
C GLU A 62 14.34 3.47 2.75
N ILE A 63 13.38 3.52 3.67
CA ILE A 63 13.57 4.19 4.95
C ILE A 63 14.71 3.54 5.73
N ARG A 64 14.74 2.22 5.75
CA ARG A 64 15.77 1.47 6.44
C ARG A 64 17.15 1.74 5.86
N LEU A 65 17.26 1.76 4.54
CA LEU A 65 18.53 2.01 3.86
C LEU A 65 19.02 3.42 4.13
N GLU A 66 18.12 4.41 4.14
CA GLU A 66 18.51 5.78 4.49
C GLU A 66 19.01 5.89 5.92
N GLY A 67 18.32 5.20 6.84
CA GLY A 67 18.74 5.19 8.22
C GLY A 67 20.14 4.62 8.40
N ASN A 68 20.45 3.54 7.67
CA ASN A 68 21.77 2.93 7.70
C ASN A 68 22.84 3.87 7.14
N ASN A 69 22.51 4.60 6.09
CA ASN A 69 23.46 5.55 5.50
C ASN A 69 23.74 6.72 6.43
N VAL A 70 22.74 7.17 7.15
CA VAL A 70 22.89 8.31 8.05
C VAL A 70 23.79 7.98 9.24
N LYS A 71 23.84 6.73 9.65
CA LYS A 71 24.66 6.31 10.80
C LYS A 71 26.15 6.33 10.53
N ARG A 72 26.54 6.57 9.33
CA ARG A 72 27.95 6.67 8.98
C ARG A 72 28.47 8.09 9.17
#